data_1d46694adf5827446c02a422693dbe82
#
_entry.id   1d46694adf5827446c02a422693dbe82
#
_cell.length_a   1.000
_cell.length_b   1.000
_cell.length_c   1.000
_cell.angle_alpha   90.00
_cell.angle_beta   90.00
_cell.angle_gamma   90.00
#
_symmetry.space_group_name_H-M   'P 1'
#
loop_
_entity.id
_entity.type
_entity.pdbx_description
1 polymer ?
#
loop_
_entity_poly.entity_id
_entity_poly.type
_entity_poly.pdbx_seq_one_letter_code
_entity_poly.pdbx_strand_id
1 'polypeptide(L)'
;MEREKVLVSAEETARQKEYMDKVRALHERRTTKPLAYVHTYGCQQNVADGERLMGMLREMGCEFTDDTKRADIVLMNTCAIRENAEKTVYGMLGQLTHTKAANPDQIICLCGCMAQQPRVAEKVKTSYRHVDLVLGPQAEWRFPELLYRAYTERGRVFSIDDEPGRIAEDIPVYRVGGVSAWVSIMYGCNNFCSYCIVPYVRGRERSREPEQIVREVRELVAAGYKEITLLGQNVNSYGKDLGTGYDFADLLAEIDRIDGDYWVRFMSSQPKDATSKLFDTMAASRHVTHQLHLPVQSGNDRVLRAMNRPYTRAGYLELIRYARRVMPDLVLTSDIIIGFPGETEAEAMDTVSLINEVHFDALFTFIFSPRPGTPAAKLGDPTPREEKQRWFDALCNAQNAISAEKHAAYIGRTVRVLVEGESDDADWPLSARTEGNRLVRMKGDKSLIGTFTTAKISDSNTWALYGAAEETI
;
A
#
# COMPACT_ATOMS: atom_id res chain seq x y z
N MET A 1 -1.21 -25.92 0.10
CA MET A 1 -2.23 -25.68 -0.95
C MET A 1 -1.54 -25.97 -2.27
N GLU A 2 -2.09 -26.78 -3.14
CA GLU A 2 -1.46 -27.09 -4.41
C GLU A 2 -1.27 -25.81 -5.22
N ARG A 3 -0.07 -25.57 -5.76
CA ARG A 3 0.31 -24.33 -6.45
C ARG A 3 -0.60 -24.02 -7.65
N GLU A 4 -1.02 -25.04 -8.38
CA GLU A 4 -1.96 -24.91 -9.51
C GLU A 4 -3.30 -24.25 -9.13
N LYS A 5 -3.73 -24.38 -7.87
CA LYS A 5 -4.96 -23.74 -7.38
C LYS A 5 -4.77 -22.27 -7.01
N VAL A 6 -3.52 -21.79 -6.95
CA VAL A 6 -3.18 -20.39 -6.62
C VAL A 6 -3.08 -19.52 -7.86
N LEU A 7 -2.69 -20.10 -9.00
CA LEU A 7 -2.53 -19.38 -10.26
C LEU A 7 -3.81 -19.41 -11.08
N VAL A 8 -4.12 -18.33 -11.75
CA VAL A 8 -5.13 -18.30 -12.82
C VAL A 8 -4.55 -19.03 -14.02
N SER A 9 -5.28 -19.97 -14.58
CA SER A 9 -4.80 -20.75 -15.73
C SER A 9 -4.69 -19.89 -17.00
N ALA A 10 -3.87 -20.34 -17.95
CA ALA A 10 -3.73 -19.68 -19.24
C ALA A 10 -5.07 -19.60 -19.99
N GLU A 11 -5.93 -20.62 -19.86
CA GLU A 11 -7.26 -20.64 -20.46
C GLU A 11 -8.16 -19.57 -19.86
N GLU A 12 -8.18 -19.41 -18.52
CA GLU A 12 -8.93 -18.36 -17.84
C GLU A 12 -8.41 -16.97 -18.18
N THR A 13 -7.08 -16.80 -18.26
CA THR A 13 -6.46 -15.54 -18.71
C THR A 13 -6.86 -15.19 -20.14
N ALA A 14 -6.83 -16.17 -21.06
CA ALA A 14 -7.30 -16.00 -22.43
C ALA A 14 -8.79 -15.62 -22.50
N ARG A 15 -9.61 -16.25 -21.68
CA ARG A 15 -11.03 -15.90 -21.55
C ARG A 15 -11.24 -14.46 -21.08
N GLN A 16 -10.43 -13.95 -20.15
CA GLN A 16 -10.54 -12.54 -19.75
C GLN A 16 -10.13 -11.59 -20.88
N LYS A 17 -9.15 -11.95 -21.72
CA LYS A 17 -8.81 -11.19 -22.94
C LYS A 17 -9.98 -11.16 -23.92
N GLU A 18 -10.68 -12.27 -24.11
CA GLU A 18 -11.90 -12.30 -24.93
C GLU A 18 -12.99 -11.36 -24.38
N TYR A 19 -13.15 -11.29 -23.05
CA TYR A 19 -14.08 -10.33 -22.46
C TYR A 19 -13.64 -8.88 -22.60
N MET A 20 -12.35 -8.59 -22.53
CA MET A 20 -11.84 -7.24 -22.88
C MET A 20 -12.19 -6.85 -24.31
N ASP A 21 -12.02 -7.78 -25.28
CA ASP A 21 -12.38 -7.53 -26.68
C ASP A 21 -13.90 -7.35 -26.86
N LYS A 22 -14.73 -8.13 -26.16
CA LYS A 22 -16.18 -7.97 -26.17
C LYS A 22 -16.61 -6.59 -25.64
N VAL A 23 -16.01 -6.14 -24.54
CA VAL A 23 -16.29 -4.81 -23.97
C VAL A 23 -15.82 -3.73 -24.94
N ARG A 24 -14.61 -3.87 -25.50
CA ARG A 24 -14.08 -2.93 -26.51
C ARG A 24 -15.04 -2.81 -27.68
N ALA A 25 -15.56 -3.92 -28.21
CA ALA A 25 -16.54 -3.90 -29.30
C ALA A 25 -17.87 -3.21 -28.93
N LEU A 26 -18.29 -3.24 -27.65
CA LEU A 26 -19.43 -2.45 -27.17
C LEU A 26 -19.09 -0.95 -27.16
N HIS A 27 -17.87 -0.60 -26.73
CA HIS A 27 -17.40 0.77 -26.67
C HIS A 27 -17.23 1.39 -28.07
N GLU A 28 -16.74 0.64 -29.05
CA GLU A 28 -16.56 1.09 -30.45
C GLU A 28 -17.88 1.41 -31.17
N ARG A 29 -19.01 0.90 -30.70
CA ARG A 29 -20.34 1.26 -31.22
C ARG A 29 -20.82 2.64 -30.79
N ARG A 30 -20.14 3.25 -29.80
CA ARG A 30 -20.47 4.58 -29.28
C ARG A 30 -19.91 5.66 -30.22
N THR A 31 -20.54 6.83 -30.23
CA THR A 31 -20.08 7.99 -31.02
C THR A 31 -18.81 8.61 -30.42
N THR A 32 -18.58 8.42 -29.12
CA THR A 32 -17.39 8.90 -28.41
C THR A 32 -16.81 7.76 -27.58
N LYS A 33 -15.50 7.78 -27.36
CA LYS A 33 -14.86 6.85 -26.45
C LYS A 33 -15.41 7.03 -25.03
N PRO A 34 -15.70 5.94 -24.32
CA PRO A 34 -16.17 6.01 -22.96
C PRO A 34 -15.10 6.59 -22.03
N LEU A 35 -15.53 7.41 -21.10
CA LEU A 35 -14.70 8.01 -20.05
C LEU A 35 -14.83 7.21 -18.77
N ALA A 36 -13.70 6.83 -18.16
CA ALA A 36 -13.66 6.17 -16.87
C ALA A 36 -13.10 7.13 -15.81
N TYR A 37 -13.84 7.28 -14.71
CA TYR A 37 -13.36 7.89 -13.48
C TYR A 37 -12.91 6.76 -12.54
N VAL A 38 -11.64 6.75 -12.16
CA VAL A 38 -11.08 5.75 -11.24
C VAL A 38 -10.50 6.47 -10.04
N HIS A 39 -11.04 6.17 -8.86
CA HIS A 39 -10.54 6.74 -7.61
C HIS A 39 -10.19 5.64 -6.61
N THR A 40 -8.97 5.70 -6.09
CA THR A 40 -8.46 4.74 -5.10
C THR A 40 -8.39 5.36 -3.72
N TYR A 41 -9.11 4.75 -2.77
CA TYR A 41 -9.04 5.07 -1.35
C TYR A 41 -8.19 4.02 -0.65
N GLY A 42 -7.11 4.40 0.02
CA GLY A 42 -6.44 3.44 0.90
C GLY A 42 -4.93 3.39 0.85
N CYS A 43 -4.37 2.17 0.86
CA CYS A 43 -2.94 1.91 0.92
C CYS A 43 -2.32 1.74 -0.49
N GLN A 44 -0.99 1.64 -0.53
CA GLN A 44 -0.25 1.44 -1.79
C GLN A 44 -0.70 0.17 -2.55
N GLN A 45 -1.06 -0.90 -1.85
CA GLN A 45 -1.61 -2.09 -2.49
C GLN A 45 -2.91 -1.77 -3.25
N ASN A 46 -3.79 -0.93 -2.69
CA ASN A 46 -4.99 -0.49 -3.43
C ASN A 46 -4.62 0.38 -4.64
N VAL A 47 -3.54 1.17 -4.55
CA VAL A 47 -3.06 1.93 -5.72
C VAL A 47 -2.62 0.99 -6.82
N ALA A 48 -1.79 -0.01 -6.52
CA ALA A 48 -1.36 -1.03 -7.49
C ALA A 48 -2.55 -1.81 -8.08
N ASP A 49 -3.55 -2.18 -7.25
CA ASP A 49 -4.78 -2.81 -7.73
C ASP A 49 -5.55 -1.84 -8.67
N GLY A 50 -5.61 -0.55 -8.33
CA GLY A 50 -6.23 0.49 -9.16
C GLY A 50 -5.55 0.66 -10.52
N GLU A 51 -4.21 0.64 -10.57
CA GLU A 51 -3.43 0.71 -11.81
C GLU A 51 -3.69 -0.49 -12.73
N ARG A 52 -3.90 -1.68 -12.17
CA ARG A 52 -4.31 -2.88 -12.94
C ARG A 52 -5.73 -2.74 -13.49
N LEU A 53 -6.68 -2.25 -12.69
CA LEU A 53 -8.05 -1.97 -13.15
C LEU A 53 -8.06 -0.91 -14.26
N MET A 54 -7.24 0.14 -14.12
CA MET A 54 -7.06 1.17 -15.16
C MET A 54 -6.43 0.58 -16.43
N GLY A 55 -5.44 -0.31 -16.30
CA GLY A 55 -4.86 -1.01 -17.43
C GLY A 55 -5.90 -1.80 -18.24
N MET A 56 -6.73 -2.58 -17.55
CA MET A 56 -7.83 -3.31 -18.18
C MET A 56 -8.85 -2.37 -18.85
N LEU A 57 -9.23 -1.25 -18.20
CA LEU A 57 -10.14 -0.25 -18.78
C LEU A 57 -9.56 0.36 -20.05
N ARG A 58 -8.26 0.67 -20.07
CA ARG A 58 -7.58 1.21 -21.25
C ARG A 58 -7.58 0.22 -22.41
N GLU A 59 -7.28 -1.06 -22.12
CA GLU A 59 -7.36 -2.13 -23.13
C GLU A 59 -8.79 -2.31 -23.67
N MET A 60 -9.80 -2.06 -22.86
CA MET A 60 -11.20 -2.05 -23.28
C MET A 60 -11.62 -0.76 -24.00
N GLY A 61 -10.70 0.16 -24.29
CA GLY A 61 -10.92 1.36 -25.09
C GLY A 61 -11.40 2.59 -24.34
N CYS A 62 -11.32 2.59 -23.00
CA CYS A 62 -11.66 3.77 -22.19
C CYS A 62 -10.55 4.83 -22.20
N GLU A 63 -10.95 6.08 -22.12
CA GLU A 63 -10.14 7.22 -21.71
C GLU A 63 -10.47 7.58 -20.24
N PHE A 64 -9.61 8.37 -19.58
CA PHE A 64 -9.80 8.71 -18.18
C PHE A 64 -10.25 10.16 -17.98
N THR A 65 -11.01 10.40 -16.94
CA THR A 65 -11.50 11.72 -16.50
C THR A 65 -11.43 11.84 -14.98
N ASP A 66 -11.31 13.05 -14.48
CA ASP A 66 -11.41 13.42 -13.06
C ASP A 66 -12.82 13.89 -12.65
N ASP A 67 -13.76 13.96 -13.59
CA ASP A 67 -15.13 14.40 -13.38
C ASP A 67 -16.14 13.23 -13.46
N THR A 68 -16.73 12.87 -12.33
CA THR A 68 -17.76 11.81 -12.24
C THR A 68 -19.02 12.09 -13.06
N LYS A 69 -19.32 13.37 -13.38
CA LYS A 69 -20.49 13.74 -14.20
C LYS A 69 -20.28 13.43 -15.67
N ARG A 70 -19.04 13.41 -16.12
CA ARG A 70 -18.64 13.09 -17.51
C ARG A 70 -18.35 11.60 -17.70
N ALA A 71 -18.11 10.89 -16.58
CA ALA A 71 -17.72 9.50 -16.64
C ALA A 71 -18.86 8.57 -17.08
N ASP A 72 -18.59 7.68 -18.00
CA ASP A 72 -19.44 6.54 -18.36
C ASP A 72 -19.27 5.37 -17.39
N ILE A 73 -18.07 5.23 -16.83
CA ILE A 73 -17.73 4.24 -15.81
C ILE A 73 -17.14 4.97 -14.61
N VAL A 74 -17.72 4.78 -13.43
CA VAL A 74 -17.18 5.27 -12.15
C VAL A 74 -16.72 4.05 -11.35
N LEU A 75 -15.41 3.95 -11.10
CA LEU A 75 -14.79 2.86 -10.35
C LEU A 75 -14.19 3.40 -9.07
N MET A 76 -14.69 2.94 -7.93
CA MET A 76 -14.17 3.28 -6.60
C MET A 76 -13.46 2.07 -6.00
N ASN A 77 -12.14 2.13 -5.94
CA ASN A 77 -11.32 1.11 -5.28
C ASN A 77 -11.11 1.49 -3.81
N THR A 78 -11.50 0.61 -2.90
CA THR A 78 -11.78 0.97 -1.52
C THR A 78 -11.01 0.14 -0.49
N CYS A 79 -10.71 0.76 0.65
CA CYS A 79 -9.92 0.20 1.73
C CYS A 79 -10.79 -0.20 2.93
N ALA A 80 -10.46 -1.32 3.58
CA ALA A 80 -11.11 -1.78 4.80
C ALA A 80 -10.39 -1.35 6.10
N ILE A 81 -9.19 -0.76 5.98
CA ILE A 81 -8.33 -0.49 7.14
C ILE A 81 -8.63 0.87 7.78
N ARG A 82 -9.10 1.86 7.00
CA ARG A 82 -9.32 3.24 7.45
C ARG A 82 -10.81 3.54 7.58
N GLU A 83 -11.29 3.82 8.80
CA GLU A 83 -12.70 4.14 9.07
C GLU A 83 -13.18 5.38 8.29
N ASN A 84 -12.36 6.42 8.22
CA ASN A 84 -12.70 7.63 7.47
C ASN A 84 -12.87 7.35 5.98
N ALA A 85 -12.11 6.40 5.40
CA ALA A 85 -12.28 6.01 4.01
C ALA A 85 -13.67 5.40 3.77
N GLU A 86 -14.17 4.56 4.68
CA GLU A 86 -15.51 3.97 4.56
C GLU A 86 -16.62 5.04 4.56
N LYS A 87 -16.54 6.03 5.48
CA LYS A 87 -17.50 7.15 5.53
C LYS A 87 -17.46 7.98 4.25
N THR A 88 -16.26 8.28 3.76
CA THR A 88 -16.08 9.06 2.51
C THR A 88 -16.66 8.31 1.31
N VAL A 89 -16.43 7.00 1.21
CA VAL A 89 -16.98 6.17 0.13
C VAL A 89 -18.51 6.17 0.15
N TYR A 90 -19.15 6.01 1.30
CA TYR A 90 -20.61 6.09 1.39
C TYR A 90 -21.16 7.46 1.02
N GLY A 91 -20.46 8.54 1.39
CA GLY A 91 -20.79 9.89 0.96
C GLY A 91 -20.75 10.06 -0.55
N MET A 92 -19.66 9.57 -1.18
CA MET A 92 -19.50 9.59 -2.64
C MET A 92 -20.60 8.75 -3.33
N LEU A 93 -20.88 7.53 -2.83
CA LEU A 93 -21.96 6.69 -3.36
C LEU A 93 -23.30 7.42 -3.32
N GLY A 94 -23.59 8.19 -2.25
CA GLY A 94 -24.78 9.03 -2.17
C GLY A 94 -24.84 10.08 -3.27
N GLN A 95 -23.72 10.75 -3.54
CA GLN A 95 -23.63 11.78 -4.59
C GLN A 95 -23.81 11.20 -6.00
N LEU A 96 -23.30 9.99 -6.25
CA LEU A 96 -23.41 9.31 -7.54
C LEU A 96 -24.86 8.95 -7.93
N THR A 97 -25.82 9.01 -7.01
CA THR A 97 -27.24 8.91 -7.34
C THR A 97 -27.67 9.99 -8.34
N HIS A 98 -27.12 11.20 -8.22
CA HIS A 98 -27.44 12.31 -9.11
C HIS A 98 -26.82 12.13 -10.50
N THR A 99 -25.56 11.64 -10.58
CA THR A 99 -24.90 11.39 -11.88
C THR A 99 -25.57 10.24 -12.62
N LYS A 100 -25.95 9.17 -11.90
CA LYS A 100 -26.68 8.02 -12.46
C LYS A 100 -28.08 8.42 -12.95
N ALA A 101 -28.75 9.35 -12.25
CA ALA A 101 -30.06 9.86 -12.70
C ALA A 101 -29.93 10.69 -13.99
N ALA A 102 -28.84 11.44 -14.14
CA ALA A 102 -28.55 12.24 -15.34
C ALA A 102 -28.05 11.38 -16.52
N ASN A 103 -27.29 10.30 -16.23
CA ASN A 103 -26.81 9.33 -17.20
C ASN A 103 -27.18 7.92 -16.74
N PRO A 104 -28.36 7.39 -17.10
CA PRO A 104 -28.81 6.06 -16.69
C PRO A 104 -27.88 4.91 -17.15
N ASP A 105 -27.12 5.11 -18.22
CA ASP A 105 -26.19 4.12 -18.78
C ASP A 105 -24.82 4.15 -18.09
N GLN A 106 -24.57 5.10 -17.17
CA GLN A 106 -23.35 5.16 -16.37
C GLN A 106 -23.21 3.89 -15.54
N ILE A 107 -22.08 3.21 -15.61
CA ILE A 107 -21.76 2.05 -14.75
C ILE A 107 -21.04 2.53 -13.50
N ILE A 108 -21.61 2.24 -12.33
CA ILE A 108 -20.98 2.54 -11.03
C ILE A 108 -20.48 1.25 -10.41
N CYS A 109 -19.16 1.20 -10.19
CA CYS A 109 -18.45 0.04 -9.66
C CYS A 109 -17.83 0.36 -8.30
N LEU A 110 -18.07 -0.50 -7.31
CA LEU A 110 -17.40 -0.50 -6.01
C LEU A 110 -16.50 -1.73 -5.92
N CYS A 111 -15.20 -1.53 -5.69
CA CYS A 111 -14.24 -2.64 -5.58
C CYS A 111 -13.26 -2.47 -4.40
N GLY A 112 -12.38 -3.45 -4.23
CA GLY A 112 -11.34 -3.44 -3.21
C GLY A 112 -11.75 -4.06 -1.87
N CYS A 113 -10.90 -3.87 -0.86
CA CYS A 113 -11.02 -4.55 0.44
C CYS A 113 -12.32 -4.24 1.19
N MET A 114 -12.85 -3.03 1.05
CA MET A 114 -14.12 -2.66 1.69
C MET A 114 -15.28 -3.44 1.07
N ALA A 115 -15.30 -3.56 -0.26
CA ALA A 115 -16.34 -4.26 -1.01
C ALA A 115 -16.43 -5.76 -0.66
N GLN A 116 -15.31 -6.38 -0.29
CA GLN A 116 -15.24 -7.80 0.10
C GLN A 116 -16.00 -8.11 1.41
N GLN A 117 -16.30 -7.11 2.23
CA GLN A 117 -16.99 -7.35 3.50
C GLN A 117 -18.49 -7.61 3.26
N PRO A 118 -19.07 -8.75 3.73
CA PRO A 118 -20.48 -9.07 3.51
C PRO A 118 -21.44 -7.97 3.98
N ARG A 119 -21.16 -7.33 5.14
CA ARG A 119 -21.97 -6.21 5.66
C ARG A 119 -22.00 -5.00 4.72
N VAL A 120 -20.89 -4.73 4.02
CA VAL A 120 -20.80 -3.62 3.07
C VAL A 120 -21.58 -3.95 1.81
N ALA A 121 -21.38 -5.14 1.28
CA ALA A 121 -22.10 -5.60 0.09
C ALA A 121 -23.63 -5.61 0.33
N GLU A 122 -24.09 -6.08 1.48
CA GLU A 122 -25.51 -6.05 1.83
C GLU A 122 -26.05 -4.62 1.96
N LYS A 123 -25.28 -3.72 2.58
CA LYS A 123 -25.64 -2.29 2.67
C LYS A 123 -25.70 -1.65 1.27
N VAL A 124 -24.75 -1.96 0.39
CA VAL A 124 -24.79 -1.47 -1.00
C VAL A 124 -25.97 -2.06 -1.75
N LYS A 125 -26.28 -3.33 -1.54
CA LYS A 125 -27.43 -4.01 -2.17
C LYS A 125 -28.76 -3.37 -1.80
N THR A 126 -28.95 -3.00 -0.54
CA THR A 126 -30.21 -2.47 -0.01
C THR A 126 -30.33 -0.96 -0.17
N SER A 127 -29.26 -0.19 0.11
CA SER A 127 -29.31 1.27 0.26
C SER A 127 -28.77 2.03 -0.95
N TYR A 128 -27.92 1.42 -1.79
CA TYR A 128 -27.26 2.09 -2.95
C TYR A 128 -27.61 1.35 -4.25
N ARG A 129 -28.90 1.37 -4.61
CA ARG A 129 -29.44 0.58 -5.74
C ARG A 129 -28.91 1.00 -7.10
N HIS A 130 -28.30 2.17 -7.22
CA HIS A 130 -27.67 2.71 -8.41
C HIS A 130 -26.23 2.19 -8.65
N VAL A 131 -25.65 1.43 -7.71
CA VAL A 131 -24.36 0.75 -7.91
C VAL A 131 -24.60 -0.51 -8.73
N ASP A 132 -23.95 -0.64 -9.87
CA ASP A 132 -24.16 -1.72 -10.84
C ASP A 132 -23.27 -2.93 -10.59
N LEU A 133 -22.02 -2.68 -10.17
CA LEU A 133 -21.00 -3.72 -9.99
C LEU A 133 -20.33 -3.60 -8.62
N VAL A 134 -20.23 -4.72 -7.90
CA VAL A 134 -19.48 -4.82 -6.63
C VAL A 134 -18.57 -6.03 -6.73
N LEU A 135 -17.24 -5.82 -6.54
CA LEU A 135 -16.27 -6.90 -6.56
C LEU A 135 -15.21 -6.77 -5.47
N GLY A 136 -14.83 -7.91 -4.87
CA GLY A 136 -13.73 -7.98 -3.93
C GLY A 136 -12.36 -8.07 -4.62
N PRO A 137 -11.25 -7.92 -3.86
CA PRO A 137 -9.89 -8.02 -4.41
C PRO A 137 -9.59 -9.39 -5.03
N GLN A 138 -10.28 -10.42 -4.61
CA GLN A 138 -10.08 -11.79 -5.10
C GLN A 138 -10.66 -12.00 -6.50
N ALA A 139 -11.64 -11.18 -6.89
CA ALA A 139 -12.29 -11.21 -8.19
C ALA A 139 -11.75 -10.16 -9.19
N GLU A 140 -10.75 -9.37 -8.82
CA GLU A 140 -10.21 -8.25 -9.62
C GLU A 140 -9.78 -8.70 -11.02
N TRP A 141 -9.11 -9.84 -11.14
CA TRP A 141 -8.67 -10.39 -12.42
C TRP A 141 -9.82 -10.73 -13.38
N ARG A 142 -11.04 -10.90 -12.85
CA ARG A 142 -12.28 -11.15 -13.61
C ARG A 142 -13.02 -9.87 -13.99
N PHE A 143 -12.45 -8.70 -13.71
CA PHE A 143 -13.11 -7.42 -13.96
C PHE A 143 -13.63 -7.27 -15.40
N PRO A 144 -12.95 -7.71 -16.48
CA PRO A 144 -13.49 -7.64 -17.83
C PRO A 144 -14.80 -8.44 -18.03
N GLU A 145 -14.84 -9.67 -17.52
CA GLU A 145 -16.06 -10.49 -17.52
C GLU A 145 -17.20 -9.81 -16.74
N LEU A 146 -16.91 -9.33 -15.54
CA LEU A 146 -17.90 -8.72 -14.67
C LEU A 146 -18.43 -7.40 -15.24
N LEU A 147 -17.58 -6.60 -15.86
CA LEU A 147 -17.99 -5.37 -16.54
C LEU A 147 -18.85 -5.68 -17.78
N TYR A 148 -18.48 -6.71 -18.59
CA TYR A 148 -19.30 -7.17 -19.71
C TYR A 148 -20.70 -7.59 -19.26
N ARG A 149 -20.79 -8.32 -18.15
CA ARG A 149 -22.08 -8.72 -17.56
C ARG A 149 -22.88 -7.52 -17.08
N ALA A 150 -22.24 -6.52 -16.46
CA ALA A 150 -22.91 -5.29 -16.05
C ALA A 150 -23.51 -4.51 -17.23
N TYR A 151 -22.91 -4.60 -18.43
CA TYR A 151 -23.46 -4.00 -19.66
C TYR A 151 -24.59 -4.82 -20.31
N THR A 152 -24.54 -6.14 -20.19
CA THR A 152 -25.40 -7.03 -21.01
C THR A 152 -26.50 -7.73 -20.23
N GLU A 153 -26.33 -7.94 -18.94
CA GLU A 153 -27.32 -8.59 -18.09
C GLU A 153 -28.29 -7.56 -17.48
N ARG A 154 -29.57 -7.98 -17.34
CA ARG A 154 -30.55 -7.19 -16.58
C ARG A 154 -30.36 -7.45 -15.09
N GLY A 155 -29.55 -6.61 -14.43
CA GLY A 155 -29.34 -6.74 -12.99
C GLY A 155 -27.99 -6.22 -12.54
N ARG A 156 -27.80 -6.20 -11.25
CA ARG A 156 -26.57 -5.76 -10.60
C ARG A 156 -25.65 -6.96 -10.40
N VAL A 157 -24.35 -6.78 -10.63
CA VAL A 157 -23.36 -7.84 -10.53
C VAL A 157 -22.62 -7.73 -9.20
N PHE A 158 -22.61 -8.81 -8.42
CA PHE A 158 -21.88 -8.90 -7.15
C PHE A 158 -20.94 -10.10 -7.21
N SER A 159 -19.62 -9.85 -7.04
CA SER A 159 -18.58 -10.88 -7.00
C SER A 159 -17.70 -10.66 -5.76
N ILE A 160 -18.19 -11.17 -4.64
CA ILE A 160 -17.57 -11.07 -3.30
C ILE A 160 -17.44 -12.45 -2.65
N ASP A 161 -17.32 -13.48 -3.48
CA ASP A 161 -17.28 -14.85 -3.03
C ASP A 161 -16.09 -15.15 -2.12
N ASP A 162 -16.26 -16.11 -1.20
CA ASP A 162 -15.22 -16.59 -0.28
C ASP A 162 -14.22 -17.55 -0.96
N GLU A 163 -14.21 -17.61 -2.29
CA GLU A 163 -13.23 -18.43 -3.00
C GLU A 163 -11.80 -17.94 -2.68
N PRO A 164 -10.84 -18.86 -2.53
CA PRO A 164 -9.46 -18.48 -2.36
C PRO A 164 -9.02 -17.60 -3.53
N GLY A 165 -8.55 -16.40 -3.23
CA GLY A 165 -8.05 -15.51 -4.28
C GLY A 165 -6.93 -16.18 -5.07
N ARG A 166 -6.92 -15.95 -6.39
CA ARG A 166 -5.89 -16.45 -7.30
C ARG A 166 -5.01 -15.32 -7.82
N ILE A 167 -3.82 -15.67 -8.25
CA ILE A 167 -2.86 -14.74 -8.84
C ILE A 167 -3.03 -14.83 -10.35
N ALA A 168 -3.34 -13.70 -10.98
CA ALA A 168 -3.32 -13.55 -12.42
C ALA A 168 -2.07 -12.76 -12.82
N GLU A 169 -1.24 -13.35 -13.66
CA GLU A 169 -0.10 -12.69 -14.27
C GLU A 169 -0.51 -12.06 -15.62
N ASP A 170 0.36 -11.24 -16.17
CA ASP A 170 0.19 -10.57 -17.47
C ASP A 170 -1.10 -9.72 -17.59
N ILE A 171 -1.62 -9.21 -16.46
CA ILE A 171 -2.70 -8.23 -16.47
C ILE A 171 -2.13 -6.88 -16.91
N PRO A 172 -2.77 -6.17 -17.87
CA PRO A 172 -2.37 -4.82 -18.24
C PRO A 172 -2.33 -3.88 -17.04
N VAL A 173 -1.30 -3.06 -16.95
CA VAL A 173 -1.15 -2.06 -15.88
C VAL A 173 -1.04 -0.67 -16.49
N TYR A 174 -1.85 0.27 -16.02
CA TYR A 174 -1.74 1.67 -16.37
C TYR A 174 -1.09 2.44 -15.22
N ARG A 175 0.20 2.72 -15.33
CA ARG A 175 0.96 3.42 -14.30
C ARG A 175 0.62 4.90 -14.28
N VAL A 176 0.20 5.37 -13.11
CA VAL A 176 -0.09 6.78 -12.86
C VAL A 176 1.14 7.42 -12.24
N GLY A 177 1.97 8.03 -13.04
CA GLY A 177 3.22 8.65 -12.60
C GLY A 177 4.44 8.05 -13.30
N GLY A 178 5.51 8.84 -13.43
CA GLY A 178 6.67 8.48 -14.25
C GLY A 178 7.95 8.16 -13.46
N VAL A 179 7.96 8.31 -12.13
CA VAL A 179 9.18 8.22 -11.30
C VAL A 179 9.21 6.93 -10.49
N SER A 180 8.08 6.58 -9.85
CA SER A 180 7.95 5.44 -8.95
C SER A 180 6.94 4.43 -9.46
N ALA A 181 7.18 3.13 -9.23
CA ALA A 181 6.27 2.05 -9.58
C ALA A 181 6.03 1.10 -8.39
N TRP A 182 4.81 0.59 -8.31
CA TRP A 182 4.38 -0.37 -7.30
C TRP A 182 4.36 -1.77 -7.91
N VAL A 183 5.05 -2.73 -7.31
CA VAL A 183 5.08 -4.12 -7.76
C VAL A 183 4.56 -5.02 -6.64
N SER A 184 3.37 -5.57 -6.82
CA SER A 184 2.83 -6.56 -5.89
C SER A 184 3.60 -7.87 -6.04
N ILE A 185 4.24 -8.34 -4.96
CA ILE A 185 5.01 -9.60 -4.96
C ILE A 185 4.23 -10.75 -4.33
N MET A 186 3.24 -10.44 -3.51
CA MET A 186 2.38 -11.41 -2.84
C MET A 186 1.05 -10.79 -2.42
N TYR A 187 0.07 -11.62 -2.15
CA TYR A 187 -1.27 -11.24 -1.71
C TYR A 187 -1.68 -12.03 -0.47
N GLY A 188 -2.51 -11.40 0.39
CA GLY A 188 -3.03 -12.02 1.60
C GLY A 188 -2.04 -12.02 2.77
N CYS A 189 -2.50 -12.50 3.94
CA CYS A 189 -1.69 -12.53 5.15
C CYS A 189 -2.14 -13.66 6.09
N ASN A 190 -1.18 -14.44 6.61
CA ASN A 190 -1.42 -15.54 7.54
C ASN A 190 -1.22 -15.15 9.01
N ASN A 191 -0.95 -13.89 9.33
CA ASN A 191 -0.63 -13.47 10.70
C ASN A 191 -1.84 -13.43 11.64
N PHE A 192 -3.03 -13.15 11.12
CA PHE A 192 -4.26 -13.06 11.92
C PHE A 192 -4.11 -12.24 13.20
N CYS A 193 -3.40 -11.09 13.11
CA CYS A 193 -3.35 -10.14 14.22
C CYS A 193 -4.78 -9.81 14.64
N SER A 194 -5.05 -9.79 15.96
CA SER A 194 -6.42 -9.76 16.49
C SER A 194 -7.24 -8.52 16.08
N TYR A 195 -6.58 -7.44 15.69
CA TYR A 195 -7.19 -6.18 15.24
C TYR A 195 -7.32 -6.07 13.70
N CYS A 196 -6.73 -7.01 12.94
CA CYS A 196 -6.52 -6.82 11.50
C CYS A 196 -7.58 -7.53 10.66
N ILE A 197 -8.19 -6.77 9.73
CA ILE A 197 -9.22 -7.29 8.82
C ILE A 197 -8.61 -7.94 7.55
N VAL A 198 -7.33 -7.72 7.28
CA VAL A 198 -6.66 -8.13 6.03
C VAL A 198 -6.84 -9.62 5.69
N PRO A 199 -6.61 -10.59 6.61
CA PRO A 199 -6.80 -12.01 6.30
C PRO A 199 -8.22 -12.36 5.83
N TYR A 200 -9.20 -11.60 6.28
CA TYR A 200 -10.62 -11.83 5.98
C TYR A 200 -11.07 -11.22 4.66
N VAL A 201 -10.34 -10.20 4.16
CA VAL A 201 -10.70 -9.51 2.90
C VAL A 201 -9.73 -9.80 1.75
N ARG A 202 -8.46 -10.15 2.04
CA ARG A 202 -7.46 -10.51 1.03
C ARG A 202 -7.07 -12.00 1.04
N GLY A 203 -7.57 -12.75 2.03
CA GLY A 203 -7.32 -14.19 2.14
C GLY A 203 -5.94 -14.56 2.65
N ARG A 204 -5.55 -15.81 2.41
CA ARG A 204 -4.26 -16.39 2.81
C ARG A 204 -3.11 -15.87 1.95
N GLU A 205 -1.89 -15.97 2.48
CA GLU A 205 -0.66 -15.63 1.76
C GLU A 205 -0.52 -16.43 0.47
N ARG A 206 -0.19 -15.73 -0.60
CA ARG A 206 0.08 -16.27 -1.93
C ARG A 206 1.18 -15.45 -2.57
N SER A 207 2.33 -16.03 -2.78
CA SER A 207 3.49 -15.41 -3.42
C SER A 207 3.40 -15.55 -4.94
N ARG A 208 3.75 -14.50 -5.68
CA ARG A 208 3.96 -14.56 -7.13
C ARG A 208 5.25 -15.34 -7.42
N GLU A 209 5.37 -15.86 -8.65
CA GLU A 209 6.60 -16.52 -9.08
C GLU A 209 7.76 -15.51 -9.18
N PRO A 210 8.97 -15.85 -8.68
CA PRO A 210 10.11 -14.93 -8.67
C PRO A 210 10.44 -14.40 -10.07
N GLU A 211 10.44 -15.25 -11.08
CA GLU A 211 10.76 -14.91 -12.47
C GLU A 211 9.82 -13.85 -13.03
N GLN A 212 8.52 -13.87 -12.66
CA GLN A 212 7.54 -12.90 -13.08
C GLN A 212 7.81 -11.53 -12.45
N ILE A 213 8.16 -11.52 -11.17
CA ILE A 213 8.47 -10.28 -10.44
C ILE A 213 9.76 -9.65 -11.00
N VAL A 214 10.81 -10.45 -11.16
CA VAL A 214 12.11 -9.98 -11.69
C VAL A 214 11.97 -9.47 -13.13
N ARG A 215 11.14 -10.11 -13.96
CA ARG A 215 10.83 -9.65 -15.30
C ARG A 215 10.13 -8.28 -15.25
N GLU A 216 9.09 -8.13 -14.44
CA GLU A 216 8.36 -6.87 -14.28
C GLU A 216 9.29 -5.74 -13.81
N VAL A 217 10.13 -6.00 -12.80
CA VAL A 217 11.11 -5.02 -12.31
C VAL A 217 12.09 -4.63 -13.42
N ARG A 218 12.61 -5.58 -14.20
CA ARG A 218 13.51 -5.30 -15.32
C ARG A 218 12.87 -4.43 -16.38
N GLU A 219 11.61 -4.68 -16.72
CA GLU A 219 10.85 -3.89 -17.67
C GLU A 219 10.63 -2.45 -17.17
N LEU A 220 10.34 -2.29 -15.87
CA LEU A 220 10.20 -0.97 -15.24
C LEU A 220 11.51 -0.18 -15.24
N VAL A 221 12.63 -0.81 -14.89
CA VAL A 221 13.95 -0.17 -14.93
C VAL A 221 14.30 0.23 -16.38
N ALA A 222 14.05 -0.63 -17.36
CA ALA A 222 14.25 -0.33 -18.77
C ALA A 222 13.34 0.81 -19.28
N ALA A 223 12.13 0.94 -18.73
CA ALA A 223 11.21 2.04 -19.00
C ALA A 223 11.60 3.37 -18.30
N GLY A 224 12.65 3.37 -17.47
CA GLY A 224 13.20 4.57 -16.85
C GLY A 224 12.66 4.89 -15.44
N TYR A 225 11.89 4.00 -14.84
CA TYR A 225 11.47 4.17 -13.44
C TYR A 225 12.67 4.19 -12.50
N LYS A 226 12.66 5.10 -11.54
CA LYS A 226 13.76 5.37 -10.60
C LYS A 226 13.54 4.78 -9.22
N GLU A 227 12.29 4.50 -8.87
CA GLU A 227 11.95 3.88 -7.60
C GLU A 227 10.95 2.75 -7.82
N ILE A 228 11.23 1.57 -7.26
CA ILE A 228 10.37 0.41 -7.33
C ILE A 228 10.07 -0.04 -5.91
N THR A 229 8.79 0.02 -5.53
CA THR A 229 8.36 -0.44 -4.21
C THR A 229 7.65 -1.79 -4.31
N LEU A 230 8.23 -2.79 -3.67
CA LEU A 230 7.68 -4.13 -3.56
C LEU A 230 6.57 -4.16 -2.52
N LEU A 231 5.40 -4.63 -2.90
CA LEU A 231 4.18 -4.62 -2.09
C LEU A 231 3.70 -6.03 -1.74
N GLY A 232 3.16 -6.14 -0.55
CA GLY A 232 2.46 -7.28 -0.02
C GLY A 232 1.79 -6.92 1.30
N GLN A 233 1.11 -7.88 1.94
CA GLN A 233 0.55 -7.67 3.27
C GLN A 233 1.49 -8.14 4.39
N ASN A 234 2.54 -8.88 4.03
CA ASN A 234 3.68 -9.27 4.86
C ASN A 234 4.83 -9.69 3.95
N VAL A 235 5.53 -8.72 3.34
CA VAL A 235 6.54 -9.00 2.29
C VAL A 235 7.66 -9.90 2.74
N ASN A 236 8.08 -9.83 3.99
CA ASN A 236 9.15 -10.67 4.49
C ASN A 236 8.74 -12.11 4.83
N SER A 237 7.46 -12.49 4.59
CA SER A 237 7.05 -13.90 4.50
C SER A 237 7.02 -14.44 3.07
N TYR A 238 7.37 -13.64 2.05
CA TYR A 238 7.40 -14.05 0.65
C TYR A 238 8.18 -15.35 0.47
N GLY A 239 7.66 -16.21 -0.38
CA GLY A 239 8.28 -17.47 -0.76
C GLY A 239 7.93 -18.67 0.14
N LYS A 240 7.41 -18.46 1.36
CA LYS A 240 7.06 -19.56 2.27
C LYS A 240 6.04 -20.55 1.69
N ASP A 241 5.14 -20.08 0.87
CA ASP A 241 4.11 -20.89 0.20
C ASP A 241 4.59 -21.49 -1.13
N LEU A 242 5.77 -21.12 -1.63
CA LEU A 242 6.37 -21.69 -2.85
C LEU A 242 6.93 -23.10 -2.61
N GLY A 243 7.36 -23.43 -1.38
CA GLY A 243 7.89 -24.73 -1.02
C GLY A 243 9.28 -25.04 -1.58
N THR A 244 9.98 -24.06 -2.14
CA THR A 244 11.30 -24.18 -2.78
C THR A 244 12.47 -23.82 -1.86
N GLY A 245 12.19 -23.22 -0.70
CA GLY A 245 13.20 -22.60 0.18
C GLY A 245 13.64 -21.20 -0.27
N TYR A 246 13.16 -20.71 -1.40
CA TYR A 246 13.38 -19.35 -1.88
C TYR A 246 12.60 -18.37 -1.01
N ASP A 247 13.25 -17.31 -0.53
CA ASP A 247 12.65 -16.34 0.39
C ASP A 247 12.74 -14.89 -0.13
N PHE A 248 12.28 -13.94 0.67
CA PHE A 248 12.30 -12.54 0.30
C PHE A 248 13.71 -11.97 0.11
N ALA A 249 14.69 -12.45 0.88
CA ALA A 249 16.09 -12.02 0.72
C ALA A 249 16.67 -12.51 -0.61
N ASP A 250 16.31 -13.72 -1.06
CA ASP A 250 16.73 -14.24 -2.37
C ASP A 250 16.13 -13.40 -3.51
N LEU A 251 14.85 -13.02 -3.39
CA LEU A 251 14.20 -12.14 -4.36
C LEU A 251 14.89 -10.76 -4.45
N LEU A 252 15.21 -10.16 -3.29
CA LEU A 252 15.93 -8.89 -3.27
C LEU A 252 17.31 -8.99 -3.92
N ALA A 253 18.04 -10.07 -3.62
CA ALA A 253 19.36 -10.31 -4.20
C ALA A 253 19.30 -10.53 -5.73
N GLU A 254 18.22 -11.11 -6.24
CA GLU A 254 18.01 -11.28 -7.68
C GLU A 254 17.64 -9.98 -8.37
N ILE A 255 16.76 -9.18 -7.77
CA ILE A 255 16.40 -7.84 -8.26
C ILE A 255 17.62 -6.92 -8.27
N ASP A 256 18.49 -7.00 -7.25
CA ASP A 256 19.72 -6.19 -7.14
C ASP A 256 20.72 -6.41 -8.27
N ARG A 257 20.63 -7.54 -8.99
CA ARG A 257 21.49 -7.84 -10.16
C ARG A 257 21.03 -7.16 -11.44
N ILE A 258 19.87 -6.52 -11.45
CA ILE A 258 19.38 -5.78 -12.63
C ILE A 258 20.20 -4.49 -12.75
N ASP A 259 20.82 -4.28 -13.91
CA ASP A 259 21.60 -3.06 -14.17
C ASP A 259 20.69 -1.85 -14.31
N GLY A 260 21.13 -0.74 -13.75
CA GLY A 260 20.40 0.54 -13.81
C GLY A 260 20.70 1.44 -12.62
N ASP A 261 20.13 2.63 -12.66
CA ASP A 261 20.18 3.60 -11.55
C ASP A 261 18.75 3.78 -10.99
N TYR A 262 18.41 3.00 -9.97
CA TYR A 262 17.10 2.95 -9.34
C TYR A 262 17.20 2.53 -7.87
N TRP A 263 16.16 2.82 -7.11
CA TRP A 263 15.98 2.35 -5.74
C TRP A 263 14.91 1.27 -5.66
N VAL A 264 15.15 0.29 -4.80
CA VAL A 264 14.17 -0.72 -4.41
C VAL A 264 13.77 -0.48 -2.95
N ARG A 265 12.47 -0.34 -2.74
CA ARG A 265 11.84 -0.26 -1.42
C ARG A 265 10.87 -1.39 -1.23
N PHE A 266 10.48 -1.63 0.00
CA PHE A 266 9.38 -2.55 0.32
C PHE A 266 8.62 -2.08 1.54
N MET A 267 7.37 -2.49 1.64
CA MET A 267 6.46 -2.10 2.71
C MET A 267 5.76 -3.32 3.31
N SER A 268 5.20 -3.16 4.52
CA SER A 268 4.40 -4.19 5.20
C SER A 268 5.21 -5.39 5.68
N SER A 269 6.31 -5.14 6.37
CA SER A 269 7.09 -6.19 7.05
C SER A 269 6.49 -6.56 8.40
N GLN A 270 6.88 -7.74 8.93
CA GLN A 270 6.53 -8.15 10.29
C GLN A 270 7.78 -8.64 11.03
N PRO A 271 7.96 -8.25 12.32
CA PRO A 271 9.15 -8.60 13.10
C PRO A 271 9.45 -10.10 13.17
N LYS A 272 8.42 -10.97 13.27
CA LYS A 272 8.63 -12.43 13.34
C LYS A 272 9.28 -13.03 12.09
N ASP A 273 9.14 -12.38 10.94
CA ASP A 273 9.65 -12.84 9.65
C ASP A 273 10.89 -12.05 9.20
N ALA A 274 11.35 -11.09 10.02
CA ALA A 274 12.59 -10.36 9.79
C ALA A 274 13.79 -11.23 10.22
N THR A 275 14.67 -11.54 9.27
CA THR A 275 15.81 -12.44 9.49
C THR A 275 17.14 -11.72 9.32
N SER A 276 18.24 -12.27 9.90
CA SER A 276 19.58 -11.77 9.63
C SER A 276 19.92 -11.81 8.16
N LYS A 277 19.53 -12.88 7.45
CA LYS A 277 19.73 -13.01 5.99
C LYS A 277 19.12 -11.82 5.23
N LEU A 278 17.91 -11.38 5.60
CA LEU A 278 17.27 -10.21 5.01
C LEU A 278 18.11 -8.93 5.22
N PHE A 279 18.55 -8.70 6.46
CA PHE A 279 19.35 -7.52 6.79
C PHE A 279 20.74 -7.52 6.13
N ASP A 280 21.38 -8.69 6.07
CA ASP A 280 22.67 -8.85 5.39
C ASP A 280 22.52 -8.62 3.87
N THR A 281 21.43 -9.10 3.27
CA THR A 281 21.11 -8.86 1.85
C THR A 281 20.88 -7.38 1.59
N MET A 282 20.09 -6.69 2.44
CA MET A 282 19.89 -5.23 2.31
C MET A 282 21.23 -4.48 2.41
N ALA A 283 22.06 -4.81 3.40
CA ALA A 283 23.35 -4.16 3.62
C ALA A 283 24.36 -4.36 2.45
N ALA A 284 24.25 -5.47 1.74
CA ALA A 284 25.12 -5.81 0.60
C ALA A 284 24.58 -5.29 -0.74
N SER A 285 23.32 -4.83 -0.80
CA SER A 285 22.65 -4.42 -2.02
C SER A 285 23.09 -3.02 -2.48
N ARG A 286 23.11 -2.83 -3.80
CA ARG A 286 23.34 -1.51 -4.44
C ARG A 286 22.06 -0.71 -4.62
N HIS A 287 20.92 -1.39 -4.72
CA HIS A 287 19.65 -0.80 -5.10
C HIS A 287 18.61 -0.84 -3.97
N VAL A 288 18.67 -1.84 -3.08
CA VAL A 288 17.76 -1.91 -1.93
C VAL A 288 18.14 -0.84 -0.92
N THR A 289 17.26 0.10 -0.69
CA THR A 289 17.52 1.22 0.21
C THR A 289 17.64 0.77 1.66
N HIS A 290 18.50 1.44 2.45
CA HIS A 290 18.60 1.23 3.89
C HIS A 290 17.41 1.88 4.64
N GLN A 291 16.21 1.62 4.16
CA GLN A 291 14.96 2.04 4.79
C GLN A 291 14.12 0.81 5.12
N LEU A 292 13.81 0.61 6.39
CA LEU A 292 13.05 -0.51 6.89
C LEU A 292 11.80 -0.03 7.63
N HIS A 293 10.62 -0.41 7.14
CA HIS A 293 9.38 -0.27 7.86
C HIS A 293 9.06 -1.58 8.58
N LEU A 294 9.20 -1.60 9.93
CA LEU A 294 9.05 -2.80 10.75
C LEU A 294 8.07 -2.57 11.91
N PRO A 295 6.75 -2.74 11.68
CA PRO A 295 5.70 -2.44 12.64
C PRO A 295 5.79 -3.27 13.93
N VAL A 296 6.13 -2.63 15.06
CA VAL A 296 6.16 -3.29 16.40
C VAL A 296 4.79 -3.30 17.06
N GLN A 297 3.94 -2.32 16.80
CA GLN A 297 2.59 -2.12 17.28
C GLN A 297 2.47 -1.72 18.76
N SER A 298 3.22 -2.33 19.70
CA SER A 298 3.24 -2.02 21.13
C SER A 298 4.60 -2.34 21.73
N GLY A 299 4.99 -1.64 22.77
CA GLY A 299 6.19 -1.89 23.56
C GLY A 299 6.01 -2.83 24.74
N ASN A 300 4.79 -3.37 24.95
CA ASN A 300 4.46 -4.24 26.07
C ASN A 300 4.12 -5.66 25.61
N ASP A 301 4.75 -6.67 26.22
CA ASP A 301 4.62 -8.07 25.83
C ASP A 301 3.22 -8.65 26.04
N ARG A 302 2.46 -8.19 27.06
CA ARG A 302 1.09 -8.63 27.28
C ARG A 302 0.19 -8.11 26.15
N VAL A 303 0.34 -6.84 25.79
CA VAL A 303 -0.42 -6.21 24.70
C VAL A 303 -0.08 -6.87 23.38
N LEU A 304 1.20 -7.14 23.09
CA LEU A 304 1.63 -7.88 21.89
C LEU A 304 0.97 -9.25 21.79
N ARG A 305 0.93 -10.02 22.89
CA ARG A 305 0.22 -11.31 22.94
C ARG A 305 -1.28 -11.15 22.67
N ALA A 306 -1.92 -10.14 23.26
CA ALA A 306 -3.34 -9.86 23.03
C ALA A 306 -3.63 -9.44 21.57
N MET A 307 -2.67 -8.78 20.91
CA MET A 307 -2.68 -8.45 19.49
C MET A 307 -2.39 -9.64 18.56
N ASN A 308 -2.12 -10.84 19.11
CA ASN A 308 -1.64 -12.01 18.37
C ASN A 308 -0.32 -11.74 17.62
N ARG A 309 0.64 -11.11 18.31
CA ARG A 309 1.98 -10.81 17.79
C ARG A 309 2.99 -11.75 18.48
N PRO A 310 3.56 -12.74 17.75
CA PRO A 310 4.38 -13.81 18.34
C PRO A 310 5.86 -13.41 18.52
N TYR A 311 6.10 -12.24 19.09
CA TYR A 311 7.44 -11.75 19.48
C TYR A 311 7.31 -10.90 20.73
N THR A 312 8.44 -10.62 21.36
CA THR A 312 8.55 -9.81 22.57
C THR A 312 9.27 -8.49 22.27
N ARG A 313 9.13 -7.52 23.19
CA ARG A 313 9.93 -6.28 23.16
C ARG A 313 11.42 -6.59 23.09
N ALA A 314 11.93 -7.51 23.90
CA ALA A 314 13.34 -7.88 23.92
C ALA A 314 13.81 -8.44 22.58
N GLY A 315 13.03 -9.38 21.99
CA GLY A 315 13.34 -9.93 20.67
C GLY A 315 13.30 -8.87 19.55
N TYR A 316 12.36 -7.92 19.62
CA TYR A 316 12.34 -6.80 18.68
C TYR A 316 13.60 -5.92 18.78
N LEU A 317 14.03 -5.59 20.00
CA LEU A 317 15.25 -4.81 20.23
C LEU A 317 16.49 -5.52 19.72
N GLU A 318 16.58 -6.85 19.83
CA GLU A 318 17.68 -7.64 19.27
C GLU A 318 17.71 -7.55 17.74
N LEU A 319 16.55 -7.65 17.08
CA LEU A 319 16.45 -7.48 15.62
C LEU A 319 16.97 -6.10 15.20
N ILE A 320 16.55 -5.03 15.90
CA ILE A 320 16.97 -3.66 15.58
C ILE A 320 18.47 -3.46 15.82
N ARG A 321 19.01 -3.99 16.90
CA ARG A 321 20.47 -3.92 17.17
C ARG A 321 21.26 -4.62 16.06
N TYR A 322 20.80 -5.77 15.60
CA TYR A 322 21.42 -6.47 14.48
C TYR A 322 21.34 -5.64 13.20
N ALA A 323 20.16 -5.18 12.82
CA ALA A 323 19.95 -4.40 11.61
C ALA A 323 20.83 -3.13 11.57
N ARG A 324 20.92 -2.39 12.69
CA ARG A 324 21.77 -1.20 12.79
C ARG A 324 23.27 -1.51 12.80
N ARG A 325 23.65 -2.71 13.23
CA ARG A 325 25.07 -3.12 13.18
C ARG A 325 25.54 -3.34 11.75
N VAL A 326 24.68 -3.95 10.90
CA VAL A 326 25.03 -4.22 9.51
C VAL A 326 24.70 -3.04 8.58
N MET A 327 23.78 -2.17 8.98
CA MET A 327 23.38 -0.94 8.28
C MET A 327 23.40 0.25 9.27
N PRO A 328 24.56 0.88 9.50
CA PRO A 328 24.66 1.98 10.49
C PRO A 328 23.82 3.22 10.14
N ASP A 329 23.50 3.41 8.88
CA ASP A 329 22.68 4.49 8.30
C ASP A 329 21.19 4.11 8.15
N LEU A 330 20.77 2.96 8.68
CA LEU A 330 19.40 2.46 8.59
C LEU A 330 18.38 3.51 9.06
N VAL A 331 17.45 3.83 8.18
CA VAL A 331 16.24 4.59 8.50
C VAL A 331 15.13 3.61 8.87
N LEU A 332 14.71 3.65 10.12
CA LEU A 332 13.75 2.73 10.70
C LEU A 332 12.42 3.42 10.99
N THR A 333 11.35 2.87 10.45
CA THR A 333 9.98 3.33 10.71
C THR A 333 9.11 2.19 11.25
N SER A 334 8.01 2.54 11.95
CA SER A 334 7.13 1.55 12.56
C SER A 334 5.69 2.05 12.65
N ASP A 335 4.75 1.12 12.89
CA ASP A 335 3.39 1.43 13.31
C ASP A 335 3.24 1.18 14.80
N ILE A 336 2.46 2.03 15.47
CA ILE A 336 2.08 1.89 16.87
C ILE A 336 0.56 2.06 17.01
N ILE A 337 -0.06 1.17 17.76
CA ILE A 337 -1.46 1.25 18.15
C ILE A 337 -1.54 1.43 19.67
N ILE A 338 -2.08 2.56 20.12
CA ILE A 338 -2.34 2.88 21.52
C ILE A 338 -3.82 2.65 21.86
N GLY A 339 -4.09 2.29 23.12
CA GLY A 339 -5.44 2.09 23.61
C GLY A 339 -6.09 0.82 23.07
N PHE A 340 -5.28 -0.22 22.86
CA PHE A 340 -5.80 -1.56 22.57
C PHE A 340 -6.72 -2.03 23.72
N PRO A 341 -7.82 -2.78 23.46
CA PRO A 341 -8.75 -3.18 24.50
C PRO A 341 -8.07 -3.84 25.70
N GLY A 342 -8.28 -3.25 26.88
CA GLY A 342 -7.67 -3.69 28.15
C GLY A 342 -6.19 -3.30 28.31
N GLU A 343 -5.63 -2.46 27.47
CA GLU A 343 -4.33 -1.82 27.70
C GLU A 343 -4.44 -0.84 28.87
N THR A 344 -3.46 -0.86 29.77
CA THR A 344 -3.34 0.08 30.88
C THR A 344 -2.39 1.23 30.54
N GLU A 345 -2.45 2.32 31.33
CA GLU A 345 -1.54 3.46 31.15
C GLU A 345 -0.06 3.04 31.29
N ALA A 346 0.25 2.20 32.28
CA ALA A 346 1.61 1.68 32.46
C ALA A 346 2.12 0.95 31.20
N GLU A 347 1.28 0.14 30.56
CA GLU A 347 1.64 -0.59 29.34
C GLU A 347 1.77 0.33 28.12
N ALA A 348 0.94 1.37 28.06
CA ALA A 348 1.10 2.41 27.04
C ALA A 348 2.42 3.17 27.23
N MET A 349 2.83 3.46 28.47
CA MET A 349 4.12 4.08 28.78
C MET A 349 5.31 3.16 28.51
N ASP A 350 5.16 1.83 28.58
CA ASP A 350 6.18 0.89 28.07
C ASP A 350 6.42 1.10 26.57
N THR A 351 5.38 1.43 25.81
CA THR A 351 5.51 1.75 24.38
C THR A 351 6.26 3.07 24.17
N VAL A 352 5.97 4.11 24.97
CA VAL A 352 6.73 5.36 24.94
C VAL A 352 8.21 5.13 25.30
N SER A 353 8.47 4.27 26.32
CA SER A 353 9.82 3.85 26.69
C SER A 353 10.55 3.15 25.53
N LEU A 354 9.87 2.26 24.79
CA LEU A 354 10.43 1.59 23.62
C LEU A 354 10.82 2.59 22.54
N ILE A 355 9.99 3.61 22.28
CA ILE A 355 10.28 4.64 21.29
C ILE A 355 11.55 5.41 21.65
N ASN A 356 11.69 5.78 22.93
CA ASN A 356 12.90 6.46 23.44
C ASN A 356 14.16 5.58 23.38
N GLU A 357 14.01 4.24 23.48
CA GLU A 357 15.14 3.31 23.38
C GLU A 357 15.52 3.05 21.93
N VAL A 358 14.53 2.86 21.03
CA VAL A 358 14.75 2.53 19.63
C VAL A 358 15.16 3.76 18.81
N HIS A 359 14.65 4.96 19.13
CA HIS A 359 14.84 6.17 18.32
C HIS A 359 14.43 5.94 16.86
N PHE A 360 13.14 5.71 16.64
CA PHE A 360 12.59 5.57 15.27
C PHE A 360 12.76 6.87 14.48
N ASP A 361 12.93 6.73 13.17
CA ASP A 361 13.03 7.88 12.26
C ASP A 361 11.66 8.51 12.00
N ALA A 362 10.62 7.71 11.94
CA ALA A 362 9.23 8.14 11.91
C ALA A 362 8.31 7.02 12.42
N LEU A 363 7.14 7.39 12.92
CA LEU A 363 6.08 6.47 13.33
C LEU A 363 4.76 6.82 12.66
N PHE A 364 4.02 5.78 12.31
CA PHE A 364 2.59 5.89 12.03
C PHE A 364 1.84 5.47 13.29
N THR A 365 1.16 6.43 13.92
CA THR A 365 0.56 6.26 15.25
C THR A 365 -0.95 6.31 15.15
N PHE A 366 -1.60 5.37 15.87
CA PHE A 366 -3.04 5.21 15.84
C PHE A 366 -3.58 4.97 17.25
N ILE A 367 -4.73 5.56 17.55
CA ILE A 367 -5.58 5.07 18.64
C ILE A 367 -6.36 3.88 18.09
N PHE A 368 -6.43 2.78 18.85
CA PHE A 368 -7.18 1.59 18.43
C PHE A 368 -8.61 1.95 18.00
N SER A 369 -8.99 1.43 16.85
CA SER A 369 -10.34 1.55 16.29
C SER A 369 -10.81 0.15 15.89
N PRO A 370 -11.93 -0.34 16.49
CA PRO A 370 -12.41 -1.69 16.23
C PRO A 370 -12.83 -1.86 14.77
N ARG A 371 -12.42 -2.98 14.16
CA ARG A 371 -12.83 -3.36 12.80
C ARG A 371 -13.84 -4.49 12.89
N PRO A 372 -15.09 -4.28 12.46
CA PRO A 372 -16.11 -5.33 12.47
C PRO A 372 -15.61 -6.61 11.78
N GLY A 373 -15.81 -7.76 12.42
CA GLY A 373 -15.33 -9.06 11.93
C GLY A 373 -13.99 -9.51 12.51
N THR A 374 -13.24 -8.63 13.20
CA THR A 374 -11.98 -9.00 13.83
C THR A 374 -12.19 -9.49 15.28
N PRO A 375 -11.29 -10.34 15.82
CA PRO A 375 -11.34 -10.76 17.22
C PRO A 375 -11.32 -9.58 18.20
N ALA A 376 -10.44 -8.59 17.99
CA ALA A 376 -10.33 -7.44 18.87
C ALA A 376 -11.59 -6.55 18.90
N ALA A 377 -12.40 -6.55 17.86
CA ALA A 377 -13.66 -5.81 17.86
C ALA A 377 -14.72 -6.40 18.82
N LYS A 378 -14.52 -7.64 19.24
CA LYS A 378 -15.41 -8.34 20.21
C LYS A 378 -14.97 -8.14 21.66
N LEU A 379 -13.76 -7.60 21.87
CA LEU A 379 -13.26 -7.30 23.21
C LEU A 379 -13.96 -6.03 23.73
N GLY A 380 -14.37 -6.06 24.99
CA GLY A 380 -14.84 -4.86 25.66
C GLY A 380 -13.70 -3.84 25.75
N ASP A 381 -14.04 -2.59 25.56
CA ASP A 381 -13.08 -1.50 25.66
C ASP A 381 -13.47 -0.54 26.80
N PRO A 382 -12.97 -0.81 28.03
CA PRO A 382 -13.37 -0.05 29.20
C PRO A 382 -12.69 1.32 29.31
N THR A 383 -11.62 1.57 28.55
CA THR A 383 -10.81 2.77 28.67
C THR A 383 -11.45 3.95 27.93
N PRO A 384 -11.73 5.07 28.61
CA PRO A 384 -12.28 6.27 27.99
C PRO A 384 -11.37 6.81 26.87
N ARG A 385 -12.00 7.38 25.83
CA ARG A 385 -11.24 7.95 24.69
C ARG A 385 -10.29 9.05 25.12
N GLU A 386 -10.67 9.88 26.09
CA GLU A 386 -9.86 10.99 26.61
C GLU A 386 -8.56 10.47 27.25
N GLU A 387 -8.63 9.34 27.93
CA GLU A 387 -7.47 8.70 28.52
C GLU A 387 -6.52 8.15 27.47
N LYS A 388 -7.04 7.45 26.47
CA LYS A 388 -6.26 7.00 25.31
C LYS A 388 -5.64 8.17 24.54
N GLN A 389 -6.34 9.31 24.44
CA GLN A 389 -5.81 10.50 23.81
C GLN A 389 -4.59 11.04 24.58
N ARG A 390 -4.62 11.07 25.91
CA ARG A 390 -3.45 11.48 26.72
C ARG A 390 -2.24 10.58 26.46
N TRP A 391 -2.45 9.25 26.40
CA TRP A 391 -1.35 8.32 26.07
C TRP A 391 -0.82 8.52 24.67
N PHE A 392 -1.72 8.75 23.73
CA PHE A 392 -1.38 9.04 22.33
C PHE A 392 -0.57 10.33 22.20
N ASP A 393 -0.96 11.38 22.93
CA ASP A 393 -0.25 12.65 22.90
C ASP A 393 1.16 12.51 23.50
N ALA A 394 1.32 11.76 24.60
CA ALA A 394 2.62 11.46 25.18
C ALA A 394 3.53 10.73 24.18
N LEU A 395 2.99 9.74 23.47
CA LEU A 395 3.69 9.00 22.41
C LEU A 395 4.11 9.91 21.25
N CYS A 396 3.19 10.74 20.74
CA CYS A 396 3.46 11.65 19.65
C CYS A 396 4.52 12.71 20.04
N ASN A 397 4.47 13.24 21.25
CA ASN A 397 5.45 14.19 21.76
C ASN A 397 6.85 13.58 21.81
N ALA A 398 7.00 12.34 22.30
CA ALA A 398 8.28 11.64 22.33
C ALA A 398 8.83 11.44 20.90
N GLN A 399 8.00 10.95 19.97
CA GLN A 399 8.44 10.73 18.59
C GLN A 399 8.77 12.04 17.85
N ASN A 400 7.99 13.11 18.06
CA ASN A 400 8.25 14.39 17.41
C ASN A 400 9.61 14.97 17.83
N ALA A 401 9.98 14.84 19.10
CA ALA A 401 11.30 15.26 19.59
C ALA A 401 12.43 14.48 18.89
N ILE A 402 12.30 13.15 18.80
CA ILE A 402 13.26 12.27 18.13
C ILE A 402 13.34 12.61 16.62
N SER A 403 12.21 12.80 15.96
CA SER A 403 12.18 13.13 14.53
C SER A 403 12.85 14.49 14.25
N ALA A 404 12.61 15.49 15.08
CA ALA A 404 13.25 16.80 14.97
C ALA A 404 14.77 16.71 15.14
N GLU A 405 15.25 15.98 16.15
CA GLU A 405 16.68 15.73 16.38
C GLU A 405 17.33 15.05 15.17
N LYS A 406 16.73 13.97 14.68
CA LYS A 406 17.23 13.23 13.53
C LYS A 406 17.24 14.05 12.24
N HIS A 407 16.24 14.89 12.02
CA HIS A 407 16.22 15.79 10.87
C HIS A 407 17.27 16.90 11.00
N ALA A 408 17.43 17.48 12.18
CA ALA A 408 18.48 18.49 12.43
C ALA A 408 19.90 17.97 12.14
N ALA A 409 20.13 16.67 12.35
CA ALA A 409 21.42 16.03 12.04
C ALA A 409 21.76 16.00 10.53
N TYR A 410 20.80 16.31 9.66
CA TYR A 410 21.05 16.45 8.21
C TYR A 410 21.52 17.84 7.81
N ILE A 411 21.33 18.88 8.64
CA ILE A 411 21.72 20.24 8.32
C ILE A 411 23.24 20.30 8.04
N GLY A 412 23.60 20.91 6.92
CA GLY A 412 24.99 20.99 6.45
C GLY A 412 25.47 19.77 5.65
N ARG A 413 24.69 18.71 5.57
CA ARG A 413 25.05 17.50 4.75
C ARG A 413 24.57 17.66 3.31
N THR A 414 25.30 17.04 2.40
CA THR A 414 24.89 16.81 1.02
C THR A 414 24.34 15.38 0.93
N VAL A 415 23.13 15.22 0.42
CA VAL A 415 22.44 13.93 0.33
C VAL A 415 21.97 13.68 -1.08
N ARG A 416 22.01 12.41 -1.51
CA ARG A 416 21.40 11.99 -2.77
C ARG A 416 19.89 11.96 -2.60
N VAL A 417 19.17 12.50 -3.58
CA VAL A 417 17.71 12.58 -3.59
C VAL A 417 17.16 12.20 -4.95
N LEU A 418 15.96 11.62 -4.95
CA LEU A 418 15.11 11.46 -6.13
C LEU A 418 14.09 12.60 -6.15
N VAL A 419 14.08 13.40 -7.19
CA VAL A 419 13.10 14.48 -7.35
C VAL A 419 11.81 13.90 -7.92
N GLU A 420 10.76 13.88 -7.10
CA GLU A 420 9.49 13.23 -7.45
C GLU A 420 8.53 14.12 -8.21
N GLY A 421 8.58 15.43 -7.98
CA GLY A 421 7.62 16.36 -8.57
C GLY A 421 7.74 17.78 -8.05
N GLU A 422 6.72 18.56 -8.37
CA GLU A 422 6.57 19.93 -7.84
C GLU A 422 6.09 19.89 -6.38
N SER A 423 6.43 20.89 -5.63
CA SER A 423 5.98 21.14 -4.26
C SER A 423 4.91 22.22 -4.25
N ASP A 424 4.00 22.17 -3.28
CA ASP A 424 3.01 23.22 -3.03
C ASP A 424 3.61 24.46 -2.37
N ASP A 425 4.88 24.40 -1.98
CA ASP A 425 5.61 25.48 -1.32
C ASP A 425 6.37 26.32 -2.35
N ALA A 426 5.99 27.60 -2.51
CA ALA A 426 6.58 28.50 -3.50
C ALA A 426 8.07 28.78 -3.25
N ASP A 427 8.50 28.77 -1.99
CA ASP A 427 9.92 29.00 -1.61
C ASP A 427 10.78 27.76 -1.88
N TRP A 428 10.13 26.58 -1.96
CA TRP A 428 10.74 25.27 -2.15
C TRP A 428 9.99 24.50 -3.25
N PRO A 429 10.14 24.86 -4.52
CA PRO A 429 9.25 24.44 -5.60
C PRO A 429 9.34 22.96 -5.98
N LEU A 430 10.34 22.22 -5.49
CA LEU A 430 10.50 20.79 -5.78
C LEU A 430 10.32 19.94 -4.53
N SER A 431 9.70 18.79 -4.74
CA SER A 431 9.55 17.71 -3.76
C SER A 431 10.46 16.54 -4.15
N ALA A 432 11.31 16.13 -3.22
CA ALA A 432 12.24 15.03 -3.43
C ALA A 432 12.27 14.10 -2.20
N ARG A 433 12.85 12.91 -2.38
CA ARG A 433 13.07 11.93 -1.31
C ARG A 433 14.54 11.53 -1.24
N THR A 434 15.03 11.39 0.00
CA THR A 434 16.33 10.75 0.24
C THR A 434 16.21 9.23 0.06
N GLU A 435 17.33 8.54 0.02
CA GLU A 435 17.37 7.07 0.07
C GLU A 435 16.60 6.50 1.27
N GLY A 436 16.73 7.09 2.46
CA GLY A 436 15.94 6.74 3.65
C GLY A 436 14.49 7.23 3.62
N ASN A 437 13.96 7.65 2.46
CA ASN A 437 12.57 8.09 2.25
C ASN A 437 12.15 9.35 3.04
N ARG A 438 13.12 10.21 3.42
CA ARG A 438 12.83 11.50 4.04
C ARG A 438 12.41 12.51 2.99
N LEU A 439 11.33 13.24 3.27
CA LEU A 439 10.90 14.34 2.42
C LEU A 439 11.94 15.46 2.42
N VAL A 440 12.33 15.89 1.23
CA VAL A 440 13.17 17.08 1.00
C VAL A 440 12.39 18.07 0.15
N ARG A 441 12.13 19.23 0.71
CA ARG A 441 11.65 20.41 -0.02
C ARG A 441 12.87 21.15 -0.55
N MET A 442 12.99 21.35 -1.85
CA MET A 442 14.24 21.85 -2.40
C MET A 442 14.07 22.92 -3.48
N LYS A 443 15.08 23.80 -3.55
CA LYS A 443 15.28 24.72 -4.67
C LYS A 443 16.04 24.02 -5.77
N GLY A 444 15.62 24.23 -7.00
CA GLY A 444 16.23 23.66 -8.19
C GLY A 444 15.39 23.90 -9.43
N ASP A 445 15.92 23.53 -10.58
CA ASP A 445 15.20 23.59 -11.85
C ASP A 445 14.21 22.43 -12.00
N LYS A 446 13.06 22.68 -12.60
CA LYS A 446 12.02 21.66 -12.84
C LYS A 446 12.47 20.50 -13.74
N SER A 447 13.52 20.67 -14.54
CA SER A 447 14.12 19.60 -15.32
C SER A 447 14.72 18.46 -14.50
N LEU A 448 14.94 18.68 -13.19
CA LEU A 448 15.39 17.66 -12.25
C LEU A 448 14.29 16.64 -11.89
N ILE A 449 13.03 16.95 -12.16
CA ILE A 449 11.92 16.02 -11.85
C ILE A 449 12.13 14.70 -12.62
N GLY A 450 12.05 13.58 -11.89
CA GLY A 450 12.29 12.24 -12.41
C GLY A 450 13.75 11.82 -12.44
N THR A 451 14.66 12.62 -11.85
CA THR A 451 16.09 12.30 -11.83
C THR A 451 16.62 12.17 -10.40
N PHE A 452 17.72 11.48 -10.25
CA PHE A 452 18.57 11.56 -9.07
C PHE A 452 19.47 12.79 -9.14
N THR A 453 19.59 13.49 -8.02
CA THR A 453 20.52 14.60 -7.86
C THR A 453 21.05 14.64 -6.44
N THR A 454 21.93 15.59 -6.14
CA THR A 454 22.37 15.86 -4.77
C THR A 454 21.73 17.15 -4.26
N ALA A 455 21.36 17.16 -2.98
CA ALA A 455 20.80 18.32 -2.32
C ALA A 455 21.63 18.68 -1.08
N LYS A 456 22.04 19.94 -0.97
CA LYS A 456 22.65 20.51 0.24
C LYS A 456 21.55 20.91 1.20
N ILE A 457 21.49 20.25 2.35
CA ILE A 457 20.47 20.53 3.36
C ILE A 457 20.88 21.76 4.17
N SER A 458 20.04 22.78 4.20
CA SER A 458 20.24 24.03 4.90
C SER A 458 19.38 24.20 6.15
N ASP A 459 18.23 23.54 6.22
CA ASP A 459 17.27 23.63 7.32
C ASP A 459 16.44 22.35 7.45
N SER A 460 15.73 22.20 8.57
CA SER A 460 14.82 21.06 8.82
C SER A 460 13.73 21.43 9.81
N ASN A 461 12.62 20.68 9.73
CA ASN A 461 11.62 20.62 10.78
C ASN A 461 11.30 19.15 11.12
N THR A 462 10.31 18.91 11.98
CA THR A 462 9.88 17.54 12.36
C THR A 462 9.51 16.67 11.17
N TRP A 463 9.07 17.24 10.03
CA TRP A 463 8.43 16.54 8.93
C TRP A 463 9.24 16.51 7.63
N ALA A 464 10.13 17.48 7.43
CA ALA A 464 10.85 17.67 6.19
C ALA A 464 12.25 18.24 6.40
N LEU A 465 13.11 17.96 5.43
CA LEU A 465 14.40 18.61 5.21
C LEU A 465 14.22 19.71 4.15
N TYR A 466 15.03 20.77 4.24
CA TYR A 466 15.03 21.87 3.28
C TYR A 466 16.43 22.06 2.71
N GLY A 467 16.55 22.22 1.40
CA GLY A 467 17.84 22.34 0.77
C GLY A 467 17.77 22.88 -0.66
N ALA A 468 18.90 22.87 -1.32
CA ALA A 468 19.01 23.24 -2.74
C ALA A 468 19.79 22.19 -3.51
N ALA A 469 19.46 22.01 -4.78
CA ALA A 469 20.28 21.19 -5.68
C ALA A 469 21.70 21.77 -5.70
N GLU A 470 22.71 20.91 -5.58
CA GLU A 470 24.09 21.31 -5.86
C GLU A 470 24.30 21.27 -7.38
N GLU A 471 24.80 22.36 -7.93
CA GLU A 471 25.25 22.35 -9.34
C GLU A 471 26.35 21.30 -9.46
N THR A 472 26.17 20.34 -10.36
CA THR A 472 27.24 19.40 -10.72
C THR A 472 28.31 20.23 -11.43
N ILE A 473 29.44 20.48 -10.71
CA ILE A 473 30.60 21.17 -11.25
C ILE A 473 31.23 20.32 -12.35
#